data_b3ffc003f79b841b4b6683ef5a40ad7e
#
_entry.id   b3ffc003f79b841b4b6683ef5a40ad7e
#
_cell.length_a   1.000
_cell.length_b   1.000
_cell.length_c   1.000
_cell.angle_alpha   90.00
_cell.angle_beta   90.00
_cell.angle_gamma   90.00
#
_symmetry.space_group_name_H-M   'P 1'
#
loop_
_entity.id
_entity.type
_entity.pdbx_description
1 polymer ?
#
loop_
_entity_poly.entity_id
_entity_poly.type
_entity_poly.pdbx_seq_one_letter_code
_entity_poly.pdbx_strand_id
1 'polypeptide(L)'
;MQRICIPDYEYQERIAKAAKLVAAKGLDAMLVVSTESDYANARYFSGFWPLFERAGVLIGASGKAVLLVGPESAIFAKDFGKIDKVMVLKEFRESADPAYPELVPDTFKMAFDYVGATGENLKIGLGSYVECTLPIMEGLKDTFPKAEISICSDIMVALRSIKSENELACIREGFRIVELATDEVVKALKPGVTELQMVGVAQRVIYENGAEYEGLPMYVFSESSTRHAISRSTYKVIGKNDIVQLNLSAKIDGYSPAIGLPVFMGKAEGEKKEIVEFCLKMHNWTTENLKAGIPADRIPKQFLQMFKDAGYEKNYVYGPCHGTGMIEVEAPWMETSSDYMLKENMTFQVDTFVSGSTFGCRWEKGIAIKENGVESYTDYLEKHGLIELGF
;
A
#
# COMPACT_ATOMS: atom_id res chain seq x y z
N MET A 1 -7.06 -2.50 25.44
CA MET A 1 -6.67 -1.34 24.60
C MET A 1 -7.83 -0.97 23.70
N GLN A 2 -8.11 0.32 23.51
CA GLN A 2 -9.09 0.75 22.50
C GLN A 2 -8.48 0.51 21.11
N ARG A 3 -9.23 -0.14 20.22
CA ARG A 3 -8.78 -0.39 18.85
C ARG A 3 -8.65 0.94 18.10
N ILE A 4 -7.51 1.17 17.47
CA ILE A 4 -7.32 2.31 16.56
C ILE A 4 -7.95 1.93 15.21
N CYS A 5 -8.86 2.77 14.71
CA CYS A 5 -9.57 2.55 13.45
C CYS A 5 -10.09 3.87 12.89
N ILE A 6 -10.46 3.87 11.64
CA ILE A 6 -11.13 4.99 10.99
C ILE A 6 -12.58 5.09 11.53
N PRO A 7 -12.99 6.24 12.05
CA PRO A 7 -14.35 6.40 12.57
C PRO A 7 -15.39 6.45 11.45
N ASP A 8 -16.60 5.98 11.71
CA ASP A 8 -17.67 5.81 10.72
C ASP A 8 -18.02 7.10 9.96
N TYR A 9 -17.96 8.27 10.64
CA TYR A 9 -18.24 9.55 9.99
C TYR A 9 -17.26 9.88 8.86
N GLU A 10 -16.00 9.43 8.96
CA GLU A 10 -14.96 9.74 7.96
C GLU A 10 -15.24 9.04 6.63
N TYR A 11 -15.83 7.85 6.64
CA TYR A 11 -16.24 7.18 5.40
C TYR A 11 -17.28 8.01 4.61
N GLN A 12 -18.23 8.63 5.32
CA GLN A 12 -19.24 9.51 4.71
C GLN A 12 -18.58 10.79 4.16
N GLU A 13 -17.62 11.37 4.86
CA GLU A 13 -16.86 12.52 4.38
C GLU A 13 -16.05 12.19 3.12
N ARG A 14 -15.43 11.00 3.07
CA ARG A 14 -14.67 10.51 1.91
C ARG A 14 -15.56 10.37 0.68
N ILE A 15 -16.76 9.81 0.84
CA ILE A 15 -17.77 9.70 -0.22
C ILE A 15 -18.20 11.10 -0.69
N ALA A 16 -18.48 12.01 0.23
CA ALA A 16 -18.90 13.37 -0.11
C ALA A 16 -17.78 14.15 -0.85
N LYS A 17 -16.52 13.98 -0.46
CA LYS A 17 -15.36 14.55 -1.17
C LYS A 17 -15.21 13.96 -2.58
N ALA A 18 -15.36 12.64 -2.71
CA ALA A 18 -15.30 11.96 -4.01
C ALA A 18 -16.40 12.45 -4.95
N ALA A 19 -17.65 12.53 -4.48
CA ALA A 19 -18.78 13.00 -5.28
C ALA A 19 -18.58 14.42 -5.84
N LYS A 20 -17.99 15.32 -5.05
CA LYS A 20 -17.60 16.66 -5.52
C LYS A 20 -16.59 16.63 -6.66
N LEU A 21 -15.58 15.74 -6.57
CA LEU A 21 -14.57 15.58 -7.62
C LEU A 21 -15.17 14.95 -8.88
N VAL A 22 -16.05 13.95 -8.71
CA VAL A 22 -16.82 13.33 -9.81
C VAL A 22 -17.63 14.39 -10.56
N ALA A 23 -18.39 15.20 -9.83
CA ALA A 23 -19.19 16.30 -10.42
C ALA A 23 -18.29 17.36 -11.10
N ALA A 24 -17.18 17.73 -10.48
CA ALA A 24 -16.23 18.71 -11.04
C ALA A 24 -15.59 18.25 -12.36
N LYS A 25 -15.44 16.93 -12.57
CA LYS A 25 -15.00 16.33 -13.84
C LYS A 25 -16.13 16.16 -14.86
N GLY A 26 -17.37 16.52 -14.52
CA GLY A 26 -18.54 16.33 -15.38
C GLY A 26 -18.93 14.86 -15.58
N LEU A 27 -18.55 13.99 -14.64
CA LEU A 27 -18.94 12.58 -14.60
C LEU A 27 -20.30 12.44 -13.89
N ASP A 28 -21.11 11.49 -14.32
CA ASP A 28 -22.38 11.15 -13.64
C ASP A 28 -22.14 10.22 -12.44
N ALA A 29 -21.18 9.32 -12.56
CA ALA A 29 -20.75 8.43 -11.48
C ALA A 29 -19.30 7.97 -11.66
N MET A 30 -18.70 7.55 -10.55
CA MET A 30 -17.39 6.89 -10.50
C MET A 30 -17.52 5.50 -9.90
N LEU A 31 -16.98 4.51 -10.59
CA LEU A 31 -16.80 3.15 -10.07
C LEU A 31 -15.35 2.95 -9.66
N VAL A 32 -15.14 2.49 -8.44
CA VAL A 32 -13.87 1.91 -8.00
C VAL A 32 -14.07 0.41 -7.75
N VAL A 33 -13.08 -0.38 -8.13
CA VAL A 33 -13.08 -1.84 -7.93
C VAL A 33 -11.84 -2.20 -7.12
N SER A 34 -11.95 -3.25 -6.31
CA SER A 34 -10.89 -3.80 -5.50
C SER A 34 -10.92 -5.31 -5.49
N THR A 35 -9.72 -5.87 -5.32
CA THR A 35 -9.49 -7.30 -5.09
C THR A 35 -9.00 -7.50 -3.64
N GLU A 36 -8.75 -8.75 -3.25
CA GLU A 36 -8.12 -9.06 -1.96
C GLU A 36 -6.72 -8.45 -1.84
N SER A 37 -5.95 -8.46 -2.93
CA SER A 37 -4.56 -7.96 -2.96
C SER A 37 -4.47 -6.44 -3.15
N ASP A 38 -5.33 -5.84 -3.98
CA ASP A 38 -5.46 -4.39 -4.12
C ASP A 38 -6.87 -3.95 -3.67
N TYR A 39 -7.00 -3.89 -2.36
CA TYR A 39 -8.28 -3.59 -1.68
C TYR A 39 -8.53 -2.11 -1.48
N ALA A 40 -7.51 -1.27 -1.67
CA ALA A 40 -7.50 0.07 -1.10
C ALA A 40 -8.64 0.96 -1.61
N ASN A 41 -8.95 0.96 -2.90
CA ASN A 41 -9.89 1.92 -3.46
C ASN A 41 -11.33 1.71 -2.98
N ALA A 42 -11.85 0.47 -2.97
CA ALA A 42 -13.17 0.20 -2.43
C ALA A 42 -13.19 0.30 -0.89
N ARG A 43 -12.15 -0.22 -0.22
CA ARG A 43 -12.05 -0.18 1.25
C ARG A 43 -11.97 1.24 1.79
N TYR A 44 -11.32 2.16 1.09
CA TYR A 44 -11.22 3.58 1.46
C TYR A 44 -12.59 4.22 1.70
N PHE A 45 -13.60 3.82 0.91
CA PHE A 45 -14.96 4.33 1.02
C PHE A 45 -15.87 3.48 1.88
N SER A 46 -15.61 2.18 1.96
CA SER A 46 -16.55 1.22 2.54
C SER A 46 -16.06 0.53 3.81
N GLY A 47 -14.78 0.63 4.16
CA GLY A 47 -14.20 -0.20 5.21
C GLY A 47 -14.14 -1.69 4.87
N PHE A 48 -14.79 -2.13 3.79
CA PHE A 48 -14.93 -3.52 3.41
C PHE A 48 -13.68 -4.03 2.66
N TRP A 49 -13.13 -5.13 3.13
CA TRP A 49 -12.00 -5.82 2.50
C TRP A 49 -12.50 -7.12 1.86
N PRO A 50 -12.52 -7.23 0.53
CA PRO A 50 -12.99 -8.43 -0.15
C PRO A 50 -12.06 -9.62 0.07
N LEU A 51 -12.63 -10.83 0.02
CA LEU A 51 -11.90 -12.10 0.08
C LEU A 51 -12.41 -12.98 -1.07
N PHE A 52 -11.50 -13.50 -1.91
CA PHE A 52 -11.77 -14.26 -3.15
C PHE A 52 -12.57 -13.52 -4.22
N GLU A 53 -13.71 -12.95 -3.86
CA GLU A 53 -14.54 -12.12 -4.74
C GLU A 53 -13.97 -10.71 -4.89
N ARG A 54 -14.58 -9.87 -5.72
CA ARG A 54 -14.24 -8.45 -5.84
C ARG A 54 -15.22 -7.62 -5.05
N ALA A 55 -14.82 -6.42 -4.72
CA ALA A 55 -15.70 -5.39 -4.20
C ALA A 55 -15.62 -4.14 -5.08
N GLY A 56 -16.71 -3.43 -5.21
CA GLY A 56 -16.74 -2.14 -5.87
C GLY A 56 -17.52 -1.12 -5.05
N VAL A 57 -17.17 0.16 -5.19
CA VAL A 57 -18.00 1.25 -4.71
C VAL A 57 -18.36 2.14 -5.90
N LEU A 58 -19.67 2.26 -6.14
CA LEU A 58 -20.19 3.20 -7.12
C LEU A 58 -20.65 4.46 -6.39
N ILE A 59 -20.11 5.60 -6.79
CA ILE A 59 -20.38 6.92 -6.21
C ILE A 59 -20.97 7.81 -7.30
N GLY A 60 -22.20 8.26 -7.12
CA GLY A 60 -22.82 9.24 -8.00
C GLY A 60 -22.40 10.68 -7.70
N ALA A 61 -22.47 11.55 -8.71
CA ALA A 61 -22.27 13.00 -8.53
C ALA A 61 -23.25 13.61 -7.50
N SER A 62 -24.37 12.93 -7.23
CA SER A 62 -25.36 13.29 -6.20
C SER A 62 -24.87 13.14 -4.75
N GLY A 63 -23.75 12.43 -4.51
CA GLY A 63 -23.26 12.08 -3.19
C GLY A 63 -23.77 10.75 -2.63
N LYS A 64 -24.66 10.05 -3.35
CA LYS A 64 -25.05 8.69 -2.99
C LYS A 64 -24.00 7.67 -3.40
N ALA A 65 -23.83 6.64 -2.58
CA ALA A 65 -22.91 5.54 -2.86
C ALA A 65 -23.56 4.18 -2.58
N VAL A 66 -23.08 3.15 -3.28
CA VAL A 66 -23.47 1.76 -3.06
C VAL A 66 -22.23 0.86 -3.08
N LEU A 67 -22.19 -0.10 -2.15
CA LEU A 67 -21.18 -1.15 -2.13
C LEU A 67 -21.65 -2.31 -3.01
N LEU A 68 -20.85 -2.66 -4.00
CA LEU A 68 -21.07 -3.75 -4.95
C LEU A 68 -20.18 -4.92 -4.55
N VAL A 69 -20.77 -6.11 -4.42
CA VAL A 69 -20.05 -7.33 -4.01
C VAL A 69 -20.51 -8.53 -4.81
N GLY A 70 -19.73 -9.59 -4.79
CA GLY A 70 -20.14 -10.89 -5.28
C GLY A 70 -21.16 -11.58 -4.35
N PRO A 71 -21.73 -12.69 -4.81
CA PRO A 71 -22.80 -13.40 -4.10
C PRO A 71 -22.45 -13.89 -2.70
N GLU A 72 -21.23 -14.40 -2.51
CA GLU A 72 -20.79 -14.99 -1.25
C GLU A 72 -20.44 -13.94 -0.19
N SER A 73 -20.03 -12.75 -0.62
CA SER A 73 -19.67 -11.64 0.25
C SER A 73 -20.85 -10.86 0.83
N ALA A 74 -22.08 -11.13 0.39
CA ALA A 74 -23.24 -10.29 0.69
C ALA A 74 -23.53 -10.09 2.19
N ILE A 75 -23.44 -11.15 2.99
CA ILE A 75 -23.68 -11.07 4.45
C ILE A 75 -22.50 -10.35 5.11
N PHE A 76 -21.26 -10.73 4.78
CA PHE A 76 -20.07 -10.09 5.32
C PHE A 76 -20.02 -8.58 5.02
N ALA A 77 -20.40 -8.19 3.79
CA ALA A 77 -20.46 -6.77 3.40
C ALA A 77 -21.51 -5.98 4.18
N LYS A 78 -22.65 -6.59 4.50
CA LYS A 78 -23.72 -5.96 5.32
C LYS A 78 -23.30 -5.80 6.79
N ASP A 79 -22.54 -6.77 7.33
CA ASP A 79 -22.15 -6.76 8.74
C ASP A 79 -20.97 -5.82 9.02
N PHE A 80 -20.04 -5.69 8.08
CA PHE A 80 -18.78 -4.97 8.27
C PHE A 80 -18.60 -3.73 7.40
N GLY A 81 -19.35 -3.62 6.29
CA GLY A 81 -19.27 -2.44 5.41
C GLY A 81 -19.82 -1.18 6.09
N LYS A 82 -19.29 -0.03 5.69
CA LYS A 82 -19.66 1.31 6.18
C LYS A 82 -20.58 2.06 5.19
N ILE A 83 -21.07 1.37 4.17
CA ILE A 83 -22.07 1.84 3.22
C ILE A 83 -23.33 1.00 3.42
N ASP A 84 -24.42 1.64 3.83
CA ASP A 84 -25.68 0.95 4.17
C ASP A 84 -26.28 0.17 2.99
N LYS A 85 -26.16 0.72 1.80
CA LYS A 85 -26.66 0.06 0.59
C LYS A 85 -25.61 -0.90 0.02
N VAL A 86 -25.94 -2.19 0.08
CA VAL A 86 -25.15 -3.26 -0.56
C VAL A 86 -25.98 -3.85 -1.69
N MET A 87 -25.34 -4.08 -2.84
CA MET A 87 -25.91 -4.78 -3.99
C MET A 87 -25.02 -5.93 -4.43
N VAL A 88 -25.65 -7.04 -4.84
CA VAL A 88 -24.98 -8.27 -5.23
C VAL A 88 -25.00 -8.42 -6.75
N LEU A 89 -23.82 -8.36 -7.36
CA LEU A 89 -23.66 -8.47 -8.81
C LEU A 89 -22.82 -9.70 -9.16
N LYS A 90 -23.24 -10.48 -10.16
CA LYS A 90 -22.51 -11.68 -10.63
C LYS A 90 -21.14 -11.36 -11.22
N GLU A 91 -20.95 -10.17 -11.75
CA GLU A 91 -19.70 -9.67 -12.31
C GLU A 91 -18.59 -9.55 -11.26
N PHE A 92 -18.95 -9.52 -9.97
CA PHE A 92 -18.02 -9.42 -8.84
C PHE A 92 -17.68 -10.78 -8.19
N ARG A 93 -18.22 -11.88 -8.71
CA ARG A 93 -17.95 -13.24 -8.21
C ARG A 93 -16.49 -13.63 -8.30
N GLU A 94 -16.13 -14.71 -7.63
CA GLU A 94 -14.77 -15.25 -7.63
C GLU A 94 -14.33 -15.77 -9.02
N SER A 95 -13.03 -16.05 -9.15
CA SER A 95 -12.43 -16.45 -10.43
C SER A 95 -12.80 -17.86 -10.91
N ALA A 96 -13.35 -18.71 -10.02
CA ALA A 96 -13.88 -20.01 -10.40
C ALA A 96 -15.18 -19.90 -11.22
N ASP A 97 -15.74 -18.68 -11.32
CA ASP A 97 -16.89 -18.33 -12.18
C ASP A 97 -18.16 -19.15 -11.91
N PRO A 98 -18.59 -19.33 -10.64
CA PRO A 98 -19.78 -20.11 -10.33
C PRO A 98 -21.05 -19.45 -10.90
N ALA A 99 -21.99 -20.27 -11.34
CA ALA A 99 -23.19 -19.80 -12.04
C ALA A 99 -24.29 -19.25 -11.12
N TYR A 100 -24.37 -19.72 -9.87
CA TYR A 100 -25.42 -19.39 -8.88
C TYR A 100 -26.85 -19.42 -9.46
N PRO A 101 -27.35 -20.59 -9.96
CA PRO A 101 -28.57 -20.67 -10.72
C PRO A 101 -29.83 -20.21 -9.95
N GLU A 102 -29.81 -20.34 -8.61
CA GLU A 102 -30.92 -19.95 -7.74
C GLU A 102 -30.86 -18.49 -7.30
N LEU A 103 -29.81 -17.75 -7.64
CA LEU A 103 -29.62 -16.37 -7.24
C LEU A 103 -30.29 -15.41 -8.27
N VAL A 104 -31.11 -14.49 -7.78
CA VAL A 104 -31.55 -13.32 -8.55
C VAL A 104 -30.64 -12.14 -8.16
N PRO A 105 -29.63 -11.81 -8.97
CA PRO A 105 -28.69 -10.75 -8.63
C PRO A 105 -29.29 -9.37 -8.88
N ASP A 106 -28.73 -8.37 -8.21
CA ASP A 106 -28.87 -6.97 -8.62
C ASP A 106 -28.16 -6.75 -9.97
N THR A 107 -28.35 -5.58 -10.58
CA THR A 107 -27.76 -5.22 -11.87
C THR A 107 -27.04 -3.87 -11.80
N PHE A 108 -26.11 -3.61 -12.72
CA PHE A 108 -25.52 -2.29 -12.87
C PHE A 108 -26.58 -1.20 -13.05
N LYS A 109 -27.64 -1.48 -13.82
CA LYS A 109 -28.75 -0.52 -13.98
C LYS A 109 -29.38 -0.10 -12.65
N MET A 110 -29.63 -1.06 -11.75
CA MET A 110 -30.19 -0.78 -10.42
C MET A 110 -29.21 0.03 -9.57
N ALA A 111 -27.92 -0.28 -9.64
CA ALA A 111 -26.89 0.43 -8.89
C ALA A 111 -26.75 1.89 -9.36
N PHE A 112 -26.70 2.13 -10.65
CA PHE A 112 -26.63 3.47 -11.24
C PHE A 112 -27.88 4.30 -10.96
N ASP A 113 -29.06 3.71 -11.08
CA ASP A 113 -30.33 4.38 -10.72
C ASP A 113 -30.33 4.78 -9.24
N TYR A 114 -29.84 3.90 -8.35
CA TYR A 114 -29.77 4.20 -6.92
C TYR A 114 -28.90 5.42 -6.61
N VAL A 115 -27.75 5.55 -7.26
CA VAL A 115 -26.85 6.69 -7.05
C VAL A 115 -27.28 7.95 -7.84
N GLY A 116 -28.37 7.88 -8.60
CA GLY A 116 -28.93 9.00 -9.33
C GLY A 116 -28.28 9.25 -10.71
N ALA A 117 -27.47 8.33 -11.19
CA ALA A 117 -26.90 8.37 -12.54
C ALA A 117 -27.85 7.66 -13.51
N THR A 118 -28.79 8.43 -14.06
CA THR A 118 -29.89 7.92 -14.92
C THR A 118 -29.74 8.41 -16.35
N GLY A 119 -30.17 7.59 -17.31
CA GLY A 119 -30.11 7.94 -18.74
C GLY A 119 -29.32 6.94 -19.56
N GLU A 120 -29.18 7.22 -20.86
CA GLU A 120 -28.46 6.34 -21.80
C GLU A 120 -27.03 6.82 -22.10
N ASN A 121 -26.78 8.13 -22.07
CA ASN A 121 -25.51 8.75 -22.45
C ASN A 121 -24.74 9.16 -21.19
N LEU A 122 -24.51 8.19 -20.29
CA LEU A 122 -23.80 8.43 -19.04
C LEU A 122 -22.30 8.66 -19.27
N LYS A 123 -21.70 9.50 -18.43
CA LYS A 123 -20.26 9.66 -18.30
C LYS A 123 -19.79 8.94 -17.05
N ILE A 124 -19.14 7.80 -17.23
CA ILE A 124 -18.72 6.90 -16.15
C ILE A 124 -17.23 6.99 -15.96
N GLY A 125 -16.77 7.33 -14.76
CA GLY A 125 -15.37 7.32 -14.38
C GLY A 125 -14.95 5.97 -13.77
N LEU A 126 -13.78 5.47 -14.16
CA LEU A 126 -13.13 4.33 -13.51
C LEU A 126 -12.00 4.85 -12.63
N GLY A 127 -12.21 4.84 -11.30
CA GLY A 127 -11.21 5.31 -10.34
C GLY A 127 -10.10 4.28 -10.05
N SER A 128 -10.33 3.01 -10.41
CA SER A 128 -9.36 1.90 -10.26
C SER A 128 -9.43 0.98 -11.49
N TYR A 129 -9.02 1.50 -12.63
CA TYR A 129 -9.16 0.79 -13.91
C TYR A 129 -8.36 -0.52 -13.98
N VAL A 130 -7.23 -0.61 -13.28
CA VAL A 130 -6.36 -1.80 -13.27
C VAL A 130 -7.08 -3.00 -12.67
N GLU A 131 -7.89 -2.78 -11.63
CA GLU A 131 -8.63 -3.83 -10.94
C GLU A 131 -10.00 -4.13 -11.59
N CYS A 132 -10.38 -3.35 -12.60
CA CYS A 132 -11.65 -3.52 -13.30
C CYS A 132 -11.53 -4.69 -14.29
N THR A 133 -12.05 -5.84 -13.90
CA THR A 133 -11.96 -7.08 -14.69
C THR A 133 -12.81 -7.03 -15.96
N LEU A 134 -12.50 -7.91 -16.91
CA LEU A 134 -13.27 -8.01 -18.15
C LEU A 134 -14.77 -8.23 -17.93
N PRO A 135 -15.23 -9.15 -17.05
CA PRO A 135 -16.67 -9.31 -16.77
C PRO A 135 -17.33 -8.04 -16.26
N ILE A 136 -16.66 -7.25 -15.42
CA ILE A 136 -17.19 -5.97 -14.94
C ILE A 136 -17.31 -4.96 -16.09
N MET A 137 -16.28 -4.89 -16.94
CA MET A 137 -16.29 -3.98 -18.10
C MET A 137 -17.33 -4.35 -19.15
N GLU A 138 -17.50 -5.64 -19.43
CA GLU A 138 -18.54 -6.14 -20.34
C GLU A 138 -19.93 -5.85 -19.77
N GLY A 139 -20.16 -6.17 -18.50
CA GLY A 139 -21.45 -5.88 -17.83
C GLY A 139 -21.81 -4.39 -17.85
N LEU A 140 -20.83 -3.49 -17.66
CA LEU A 140 -21.04 -2.04 -17.79
C LEU A 140 -21.40 -1.64 -19.23
N LYS A 141 -20.68 -2.13 -20.24
CA LYS A 141 -20.90 -1.80 -21.66
C LYS A 141 -22.23 -2.36 -22.17
N ASP A 142 -22.57 -3.57 -21.75
CA ASP A 142 -23.85 -4.20 -22.13
C ASP A 142 -25.04 -3.46 -21.50
N THR A 143 -24.87 -3.02 -20.23
CA THR A 143 -25.91 -2.24 -19.54
C THR A 143 -26.05 -0.82 -20.11
N PHE A 144 -24.95 -0.18 -20.48
CA PHE A 144 -24.87 1.21 -20.94
C PHE A 144 -24.10 1.35 -22.25
N PRO A 145 -24.64 0.84 -23.37
CA PRO A 145 -23.91 0.79 -24.66
C PRO A 145 -23.60 2.17 -25.26
N LYS A 146 -24.24 3.24 -24.77
CA LYS A 146 -24.00 4.62 -25.20
C LYS A 146 -23.19 5.45 -24.18
N ALA A 147 -22.78 4.83 -23.08
CA ALA A 147 -22.01 5.55 -22.05
C ALA A 147 -20.58 5.85 -22.52
N GLU A 148 -20.08 7.01 -22.13
CA GLU A 148 -18.67 7.36 -22.21
C GLU A 148 -17.97 6.87 -20.94
N ILE A 149 -17.06 5.90 -21.08
CA ILE A 149 -16.30 5.35 -19.96
C ILE A 149 -14.87 5.90 -20.03
N SER A 150 -14.41 6.54 -18.97
CA SER A 150 -13.08 7.17 -18.90
C SER A 150 -12.35 6.83 -17.62
N ILE A 151 -11.01 6.88 -17.66
CA ILE A 151 -10.17 6.67 -16.47
C ILE A 151 -10.13 7.96 -15.66
N CYS A 152 -10.34 7.85 -14.34
CA CYS A 152 -10.29 8.97 -13.39
C CYS A 152 -9.54 8.60 -12.09
N SER A 153 -8.48 7.80 -12.21
CA SER A 153 -7.65 7.36 -11.06
C SER A 153 -7.00 8.53 -10.31
N ASP A 154 -6.82 9.68 -10.97
CA ASP A 154 -6.36 10.91 -10.35
C ASP A 154 -7.26 11.40 -9.21
N ILE A 155 -8.58 11.09 -9.23
CA ILE A 155 -9.48 11.33 -8.11
C ILE A 155 -9.04 10.53 -6.89
N MET A 156 -8.72 9.24 -7.05
CA MET A 156 -8.26 8.39 -5.95
C MET A 156 -6.91 8.84 -5.42
N VAL A 157 -5.97 9.21 -6.30
CA VAL A 157 -4.67 9.77 -5.89
C VAL A 157 -4.88 11.06 -5.07
N ALA A 158 -5.74 11.98 -5.53
CA ALA A 158 -6.02 13.24 -4.82
C ALA A 158 -6.64 13.00 -3.43
N LEU A 159 -7.51 12.01 -3.29
CA LEU A 159 -8.19 11.68 -2.03
C LEU A 159 -7.25 10.99 -1.02
N ARG A 160 -6.38 10.08 -1.49
CA ARG A 160 -5.59 9.18 -0.64
C ARG A 160 -4.19 9.72 -0.34
N SER A 161 -3.63 10.62 -1.16
CA SER A 161 -2.25 11.09 -0.98
C SER A 161 -2.05 11.94 0.28
N ILE A 162 -3.05 12.71 0.71
CA ILE A 162 -2.99 13.53 1.93
C ILE A 162 -3.83 12.85 3.01
N LYS A 163 -3.17 12.39 4.06
CA LYS A 163 -3.79 11.60 5.13
C LYS A 163 -4.52 12.47 6.15
N SER A 164 -5.66 11.98 6.64
CA SER A 164 -6.32 12.51 7.84
C SER A 164 -5.55 12.12 9.10
N GLU A 165 -5.83 12.77 10.23
CA GLU A 165 -5.21 12.38 11.51
C GLU A 165 -5.60 10.96 11.96
N ASN A 166 -6.79 10.47 11.60
CA ASN A 166 -7.19 9.10 11.88
C ASN A 166 -6.38 8.09 11.04
N GLU A 167 -6.12 8.41 9.76
CA GLU A 167 -5.25 7.61 8.90
C GLU A 167 -3.80 7.58 9.44
N LEU A 168 -3.27 8.74 9.83
CA LEU A 168 -1.94 8.85 10.45
C LEU A 168 -1.88 8.05 11.77
N ALA A 169 -2.94 8.03 12.57
CA ALA A 169 -3.00 7.25 13.79
C ALA A 169 -2.93 5.73 13.53
N CYS A 170 -3.62 5.24 12.48
CA CYS A 170 -3.51 3.84 12.05
C CYS A 170 -2.08 3.50 11.61
N ILE A 171 -1.43 4.38 10.85
CA ILE A 171 -0.05 4.20 10.40
C ILE A 171 0.92 4.15 11.59
N ARG A 172 0.80 5.10 12.55
CA ARG A 172 1.63 5.11 13.76
C ARG A 172 1.51 3.83 14.58
N GLU A 173 0.28 3.34 14.77
CA GLU A 173 0.06 2.08 15.51
C GLU A 173 0.65 0.88 14.77
N GLY A 174 0.54 0.84 13.45
CA GLY A 174 1.17 -0.21 12.66
C GLY A 174 2.70 -0.20 12.81
N PHE A 175 3.36 0.99 12.77
CA PHE A 175 4.81 1.09 13.02
C PHE A 175 5.19 0.59 14.41
N ARG A 176 4.43 0.96 15.45
CA ARG A 176 4.67 0.43 16.81
C ARG A 176 4.67 -1.10 16.85
N ILE A 177 3.76 -1.73 16.12
CA ILE A 177 3.67 -3.20 16.07
C ILE A 177 4.81 -3.80 15.23
N VAL A 178 5.18 -3.16 14.12
CA VAL A 178 6.29 -3.63 13.27
C VAL A 178 7.62 -3.57 14.01
N GLU A 179 7.87 -2.55 14.84
CA GLU A 179 9.07 -2.49 15.69
C GLU A 179 9.16 -3.69 16.64
N LEU A 180 8.05 -4.06 17.30
CA LEU A 180 8.00 -5.26 18.15
C LEU A 180 8.30 -6.55 17.35
N ALA A 181 7.76 -6.65 16.14
CA ALA A 181 8.03 -7.79 15.27
C ALA A 181 9.49 -7.83 14.82
N THR A 182 10.08 -6.67 14.52
CA THR A 182 11.48 -6.56 14.13
C THR A 182 12.40 -6.99 15.28
N ASP A 183 12.15 -6.55 16.50
CA ASP A 183 12.89 -6.96 17.69
C ASP A 183 12.88 -8.47 17.89
N GLU A 184 11.69 -9.09 17.77
CA GLU A 184 11.55 -10.55 17.98
C GLU A 184 12.20 -11.36 16.85
N VAL A 185 12.13 -10.87 15.61
CA VAL A 185 12.85 -11.50 14.49
C VAL A 185 14.36 -11.40 14.68
N VAL A 186 14.89 -10.22 15.02
CA VAL A 186 16.32 -10.03 15.28
C VAL A 186 16.81 -10.95 16.40
N LYS A 187 16.06 -11.09 17.51
CA LYS A 187 16.37 -12.03 18.60
C LYS A 187 16.31 -13.50 18.18
N ALA A 188 15.43 -13.87 17.25
CA ALA A 188 15.25 -15.24 16.77
C ALA A 188 16.26 -15.65 15.70
N LEU A 189 16.90 -14.67 15.03
CA LEU A 189 17.90 -14.92 14.00
C LEU A 189 19.11 -15.67 14.57
N LYS A 190 19.45 -16.79 13.93
CA LYS A 190 20.64 -17.60 14.21
C LYS A 190 20.98 -18.46 12.98
N PRO A 191 22.23 -18.91 12.83
CA PRO A 191 22.57 -19.83 11.75
C PRO A 191 21.73 -21.10 11.82
N GLY A 192 21.26 -21.57 10.67
CA GLY A 192 20.46 -22.79 10.55
C GLY A 192 18.94 -22.58 10.53
N VAL A 193 18.41 -21.40 10.85
CA VAL A 193 17.00 -21.08 10.63
C VAL A 193 16.74 -20.78 9.15
N THR A 194 15.49 -20.94 8.70
CA THR A 194 15.11 -20.58 7.32
C THR A 194 14.50 -19.18 7.24
N GLU A 195 14.55 -18.58 6.05
CA GLU A 195 13.87 -17.31 5.77
C GLU A 195 12.38 -17.37 6.17
N LEU A 196 11.67 -18.46 5.80
CA LEU A 196 10.25 -18.64 6.16
C LEU A 196 9.99 -18.77 7.66
N GLN A 197 10.90 -19.36 8.43
CA GLN A 197 10.75 -19.42 9.88
C GLN A 197 10.78 -18.03 10.50
N MET A 198 11.59 -17.13 9.97
CA MET A 198 11.68 -15.75 10.46
C MET A 198 10.44 -14.93 10.10
N VAL A 199 9.86 -15.14 8.90
CA VAL A 199 8.54 -14.59 8.56
C VAL A 199 7.48 -15.08 9.54
N GLY A 200 7.48 -16.37 9.88
CA GLY A 200 6.55 -16.94 10.88
C GLY A 200 6.67 -16.30 12.26
N VAL A 201 7.89 -15.94 12.68
CA VAL A 201 8.09 -15.18 13.94
C VAL A 201 7.41 -13.80 13.84
N ALA A 202 7.65 -13.06 12.75
CA ALA A 202 7.05 -11.75 12.54
C ALA A 202 5.51 -11.82 12.51
N GLN A 203 4.94 -12.77 11.76
CA GLN A 203 3.49 -12.97 11.67
C GLN A 203 2.86 -13.22 13.05
N ARG A 204 3.45 -14.11 13.86
CA ARG A 204 2.97 -14.34 15.23
C ARG A 204 2.89 -13.04 16.02
N VAL A 205 3.95 -12.23 15.98
CA VAL A 205 4.02 -10.99 16.77
C VAL A 205 3.01 -9.96 16.31
N ILE A 206 2.83 -9.74 15.00
CA ILE A 206 1.88 -8.73 14.53
C ILE A 206 0.44 -9.09 14.91
N TYR A 207 0.03 -10.36 14.79
CA TYR A 207 -1.31 -10.79 15.17
C TYR A 207 -1.53 -10.75 16.68
N GLU A 208 -0.55 -11.18 17.51
CA GLU A 208 -0.62 -11.09 18.95
C GLU A 208 -0.77 -9.64 19.46
N ASN A 209 -0.29 -8.66 18.70
CA ASN A 209 -0.34 -7.25 19.03
C ASN A 209 -1.49 -6.47 18.37
N GLY A 210 -2.40 -7.15 17.66
CA GLY A 210 -3.67 -6.59 17.19
C GLY A 210 -3.66 -6.08 15.74
N ALA A 211 -2.63 -6.36 14.96
CA ALA A 211 -2.70 -6.16 13.51
C ALA A 211 -3.72 -7.13 12.89
N GLU A 212 -4.47 -6.66 11.91
CA GLU A 212 -5.46 -7.49 11.23
C GLU A 212 -4.83 -8.42 10.17
N TYR A 213 -3.65 -8.04 9.66
CA TYR A 213 -2.88 -8.79 8.67
C TYR A 213 -1.47 -8.19 8.51
N GLU A 214 -0.65 -8.77 7.63
CA GLU A 214 0.57 -8.13 7.15
C GLU A 214 0.25 -6.99 6.19
N GLY A 215 1.02 -5.90 6.21
CA GLY A 215 0.81 -4.74 5.35
C GLY A 215 1.30 -4.97 3.92
N LEU A 216 2.42 -5.68 3.79
CA LEU A 216 2.95 -6.27 2.57
C LEU A 216 3.22 -7.76 2.85
N PRO A 217 3.30 -8.63 1.83
CA PRO A 217 3.80 -9.99 2.05
C PRO A 217 5.20 -9.92 2.64
N MET A 218 5.31 -10.07 3.98
CA MET A 218 6.58 -9.92 4.70
C MET A 218 7.65 -10.84 4.14
N TYR A 219 8.87 -10.36 4.04
CA TYR A 219 9.98 -11.16 3.59
C TYR A 219 11.23 -10.96 4.43
N VAL A 220 11.94 -12.07 4.57
CA VAL A 220 13.29 -12.17 5.12
C VAL A 220 14.14 -12.80 4.03
N PHE A 221 15.14 -12.10 3.54
CA PHE A 221 16.05 -12.58 2.52
C PHE A 221 17.45 -12.74 3.08
N SER A 222 18.20 -13.72 2.58
CA SER A 222 19.59 -13.93 2.99
C SER A 222 20.52 -13.98 1.78
N GLU A 223 21.72 -13.39 1.91
CA GLU A 223 22.76 -13.36 0.88
C GLU A 223 22.21 -13.03 -0.51
N SER A 224 22.35 -13.93 -1.48
CA SER A 224 21.97 -13.69 -2.86
C SER A 224 20.48 -13.32 -3.05
N SER A 225 19.60 -13.69 -2.13
CA SER A 225 18.18 -13.31 -2.18
C SER A 225 17.99 -11.81 -1.89
N THR A 226 18.91 -11.17 -1.17
CA THR A 226 18.81 -9.74 -0.84
C THR A 226 18.93 -8.82 -2.06
N ARG A 227 19.38 -9.34 -3.22
CA ARG A 227 19.41 -8.59 -4.48
C ARG A 227 18.03 -8.35 -5.08
N HIS A 228 17.04 -9.09 -4.64
CA HIS A 228 15.69 -8.99 -5.19
C HIS A 228 14.99 -7.77 -4.61
N ALA A 229 14.63 -6.82 -5.47
CA ALA A 229 13.78 -5.69 -5.07
C ALA A 229 12.39 -6.17 -4.67
N ILE A 230 11.87 -7.19 -5.36
CA ILE A 230 10.59 -7.87 -5.10
C ILE A 230 10.82 -9.37 -5.18
N SER A 231 10.44 -10.11 -4.13
CA SER A 231 10.50 -11.58 -4.10
C SER A 231 9.68 -12.13 -2.93
N ARG A 232 9.85 -13.42 -2.63
CA ARG A 232 9.26 -14.09 -1.49
C ARG A 232 10.33 -14.84 -0.72
N SER A 233 10.19 -14.93 0.60
CA SER A 233 10.99 -15.79 1.45
C SER A 233 10.81 -17.26 1.05
N THR A 234 11.87 -18.03 1.24
CA THR A 234 11.94 -19.45 0.82
C THR A 234 12.40 -20.33 1.97
N TYR A 235 12.58 -21.62 1.68
CA TYR A 235 13.22 -22.59 2.60
C TYR A 235 14.74 -22.40 2.73
N LYS A 236 15.30 -21.34 2.15
CA LYS A 236 16.72 -21.06 2.22
C LYS A 236 17.16 -20.92 3.67
N VAL A 237 18.22 -21.65 4.00
CA VAL A 237 18.82 -21.65 5.34
C VAL A 237 19.77 -20.46 5.46
N ILE A 238 19.62 -19.69 6.52
CA ILE A 238 20.46 -18.55 6.86
C ILE A 238 21.79 -19.05 7.40
N GLY A 239 22.87 -18.60 6.80
CA GLY A 239 24.24 -18.97 7.13
C GLY A 239 24.88 -18.06 8.20
N LYS A 240 26.03 -18.47 8.69
CA LYS A 240 26.75 -17.79 9.79
C LYS A 240 27.25 -16.38 9.43
N ASN A 241 27.60 -16.14 8.16
CA ASN A 241 28.17 -14.86 7.69
C ASN A 241 27.25 -14.14 6.70
N ASP A 242 25.96 -14.53 6.67
CA ASP A 242 25.00 -13.95 5.75
C ASP A 242 24.67 -12.50 6.14
N ILE A 243 24.41 -11.67 5.13
CA ILE A 243 23.57 -10.48 5.27
C ILE A 243 22.12 -10.93 5.14
N VAL A 244 21.28 -10.49 6.06
CA VAL A 244 19.85 -10.80 6.09
C VAL A 244 19.07 -9.49 5.96
N GLN A 245 18.24 -9.38 4.94
CA GLN A 245 17.34 -8.25 4.73
C GLN A 245 15.98 -8.58 5.34
N LEU A 246 15.52 -7.75 6.25
CA LEU A 246 14.17 -7.78 6.79
C LEU A 246 13.31 -6.74 6.08
N ASN A 247 12.09 -7.11 5.66
CA ASN A 247 11.00 -6.19 5.32
C ASN A 247 9.76 -6.71 6.01
N LEU A 248 9.43 -6.07 7.10
CA LEU A 248 8.35 -6.46 8.00
C LEU A 248 7.27 -5.38 8.02
N SER A 249 6.03 -5.80 8.19
CA SER A 249 4.88 -4.90 8.11
C SER A 249 3.74 -5.35 9.01
N ALA A 250 2.82 -4.44 9.28
CA ALA A 250 1.57 -4.73 9.99
C ALA A 250 0.44 -3.91 9.33
N LYS A 251 -0.78 -4.46 9.34
CA LYS A 251 -1.95 -3.77 8.81
C LYS A 251 -2.89 -3.37 9.93
N ILE A 252 -3.21 -2.09 10.00
CA ILE A 252 -4.14 -1.53 10.98
C ILE A 252 -5.25 -0.79 10.23
N ASP A 253 -6.44 -1.34 10.27
CA ASP A 253 -7.64 -0.82 9.59
C ASP A 253 -7.39 -0.46 8.10
N GLY A 254 -6.64 -1.34 7.41
CA GLY A 254 -6.25 -1.21 6.03
C GLY A 254 -4.91 -0.52 5.79
N TYR A 255 -4.36 0.23 6.74
CA TYR A 255 -3.09 0.95 6.58
C TYR A 255 -1.90 0.02 6.82
N SER A 256 -0.91 0.10 5.94
CA SER A 256 0.12 -0.93 5.72
C SER A 256 1.55 -0.40 5.87
N PRO A 257 1.96 0.11 7.05
CA PRO A 257 3.35 0.52 7.28
C PRO A 257 4.33 -0.65 7.25
N ALA A 258 5.56 -0.37 6.83
CA ALA A 258 6.65 -1.34 6.76
C ALA A 258 7.98 -0.77 7.25
N ILE A 259 8.85 -1.63 7.78
CA ILE A 259 10.25 -1.35 8.12
C ILE A 259 11.14 -2.30 7.32
N GLY A 260 12.13 -1.74 6.62
CA GLY A 260 13.17 -2.49 5.92
C GLY A 260 14.55 -2.21 6.49
N LEU A 261 15.31 -3.25 6.87
CA LEU A 261 16.68 -3.09 7.34
C LEU A 261 17.53 -4.35 7.10
N PRO A 262 18.84 -4.18 6.84
CA PRO A 262 19.81 -5.29 6.80
C PRO A 262 20.30 -5.64 8.20
N VAL A 263 20.52 -6.94 8.42
CA VAL A 263 21.13 -7.50 9.63
C VAL A 263 22.30 -8.40 9.21
N PHE A 264 23.45 -8.23 9.83
CA PHE A 264 24.60 -9.12 9.61
C PHE A 264 24.60 -10.24 10.63
N MET A 265 24.65 -11.49 10.17
CA MET A 265 24.78 -12.66 11.05
C MET A 265 26.12 -12.68 11.75
N GLY A 266 27.19 -12.29 11.05
CA GLY A 266 28.54 -12.09 11.58
C GLY A 266 28.88 -10.61 11.70
N LYS A 267 30.09 -10.23 11.25
CA LYS A 267 30.53 -8.84 11.15
C LYS A 267 30.31 -8.26 9.76
N ALA A 268 30.03 -6.97 9.71
CA ALA A 268 29.97 -6.21 8.47
C ALA A 268 31.39 -5.86 8.01
N GLU A 269 31.82 -6.41 6.88
CA GLU A 269 33.17 -6.20 6.36
C GLU A 269 33.16 -6.03 4.83
N GLY A 270 34.18 -5.39 4.27
CA GLY A 270 34.43 -5.24 2.85
C GLY A 270 33.27 -4.58 2.11
N GLU A 271 33.01 -5.02 0.87
CA GLU A 271 31.98 -4.48 -0.03
C GLU A 271 30.58 -4.47 0.60
N LYS A 272 30.23 -5.49 1.41
CA LYS A 272 28.93 -5.54 2.08
C LYS A 272 28.73 -4.36 3.02
N LYS A 273 29.76 -4.06 3.84
CA LYS A 273 29.72 -2.92 4.76
C LYS A 273 29.64 -1.60 4.00
N GLU A 274 30.49 -1.39 3.01
CA GLU A 274 30.55 -0.16 2.22
C GLU A 274 29.21 0.17 1.54
N ILE A 275 28.56 -0.82 0.90
CA ILE A 275 27.26 -0.65 0.24
C ILE A 275 26.14 -0.38 1.26
N VAL A 276 26.12 -1.12 2.38
CA VAL A 276 25.09 -0.93 3.41
C VAL A 276 25.20 0.45 4.07
N GLU A 277 26.41 0.90 4.37
CA GLU A 277 26.67 2.26 4.92
C GLU A 277 26.33 3.35 3.89
N PHE A 278 26.69 3.15 2.62
CA PHE A 278 26.27 4.07 1.54
C PHE A 278 24.76 4.17 1.44
N CYS A 279 24.06 3.03 1.43
CA CYS A 279 22.62 2.96 1.38
C CYS A 279 21.97 3.69 2.57
N LEU A 280 22.47 3.49 3.79
CA LEU A 280 22.01 4.20 4.98
C LEU A 280 22.26 5.71 4.90
N LYS A 281 23.42 6.12 4.40
CA LYS A 281 23.71 7.55 4.16
C LYS A 281 22.71 8.18 3.21
N MET A 282 22.36 7.49 2.14
CA MET A 282 21.40 7.96 1.15
C MET A 282 19.97 8.03 1.73
N HIS A 283 19.59 7.04 2.54
CA HIS A 283 18.33 7.01 3.27
C HIS A 283 18.18 8.20 4.22
N ASN A 284 19.19 8.44 5.04
CA ASN A 284 19.21 9.56 5.99
C ASN A 284 19.17 10.91 5.26
N TRP A 285 20.01 11.08 4.24
CA TRP A 285 20.01 12.30 3.42
C TRP A 285 18.63 12.57 2.81
N THR A 286 17.94 11.55 2.29
CA THR A 286 16.59 11.69 1.75
C THR A 286 15.63 12.20 2.82
N THR A 287 15.59 11.55 3.98
CA THR A 287 14.73 11.92 5.10
C THR A 287 14.95 13.37 5.56
N GLU A 288 16.21 13.81 5.66
CA GLU A 288 16.59 15.15 6.13
C GLU A 288 16.23 16.27 5.14
N ASN A 289 16.08 15.96 3.86
CA ASN A 289 15.82 16.94 2.81
C ASN A 289 14.36 17.04 2.36
N LEU A 290 13.48 16.20 2.91
CA LEU A 290 12.04 16.20 2.62
C LEU A 290 11.31 17.23 3.50
N LYS A 291 10.42 18.02 2.87
CA LYS A 291 9.47 18.92 3.55
C LYS A 291 8.38 19.39 2.60
N ALA A 292 7.31 19.97 3.12
CA ALA A 292 6.27 20.59 2.31
C ALA A 292 6.81 21.77 1.47
N GLY A 293 6.17 22.00 0.33
CA GLY A 293 6.47 23.13 -0.55
C GLY A 293 7.68 22.96 -1.47
N ILE A 294 8.32 21.78 -1.52
CA ILE A 294 9.35 21.48 -2.54
C ILE A 294 8.77 20.66 -3.69
N PRO A 295 9.30 20.81 -4.93
CA PRO A 295 8.95 19.91 -6.04
C PRO A 295 9.36 18.48 -5.75
N ALA A 296 8.47 17.52 -6.03
CA ALA A 296 8.71 16.10 -5.73
C ALA A 296 9.86 15.49 -6.55
N ASP A 297 10.15 16.02 -7.73
CA ASP A 297 11.26 15.57 -8.59
C ASP A 297 12.65 16.00 -8.10
N ARG A 298 12.71 16.98 -7.18
CA ARG A 298 13.97 17.53 -6.67
C ARG A 298 14.82 16.49 -5.96
N ILE A 299 14.20 15.73 -5.05
CA ILE A 299 14.93 14.73 -4.24
C ILE A 299 15.45 13.58 -5.11
N PRO A 300 14.64 12.91 -5.97
CA PRO A 300 15.15 11.84 -6.84
C PRO A 300 16.26 12.29 -7.79
N LYS A 301 16.20 13.52 -8.32
CA LYS A 301 17.26 14.06 -9.18
C LYS A 301 18.60 14.19 -8.45
N GLN A 302 18.58 14.73 -7.23
CA GLN A 302 19.77 14.85 -6.40
C GLN A 302 20.28 13.48 -5.92
N PHE A 303 19.37 12.60 -5.51
CA PHE A 303 19.64 11.23 -5.10
C PHE A 303 20.38 10.46 -6.21
N LEU A 304 19.84 10.47 -7.43
CA LEU A 304 20.48 9.82 -8.58
C LEU A 304 21.87 10.40 -8.88
N GLN A 305 22.06 11.72 -8.76
CA GLN A 305 23.36 12.35 -8.93
C GLN A 305 24.38 11.88 -7.88
N MET A 306 23.95 11.76 -6.63
CA MET A 306 24.81 11.24 -5.55
C MET A 306 25.21 9.78 -5.77
N PHE A 307 24.33 8.93 -6.33
CA PHE A 307 24.66 7.57 -6.76
C PHE A 307 25.74 7.54 -7.85
N LYS A 308 25.63 8.45 -8.83
CA LYS A 308 26.63 8.60 -9.89
C LYS A 308 27.97 9.05 -9.35
N ASP A 309 27.99 10.08 -8.51
CA ASP A 309 29.21 10.64 -7.93
C ASP A 309 29.94 9.62 -7.03
N ALA A 310 29.20 8.72 -6.40
CA ALA A 310 29.75 7.63 -5.58
C ALA A 310 30.17 6.38 -6.40
N GLY A 311 29.90 6.36 -7.70
CA GLY A 311 30.21 5.21 -8.57
C GLY A 311 29.20 4.05 -8.49
N TYR A 312 28.04 4.26 -7.85
CA TYR A 312 26.99 3.25 -7.67
C TYR A 312 25.83 3.37 -8.67
N GLU A 313 25.97 4.11 -9.76
CA GLU A 313 24.91 4.26 -10.76
C GLU A 313 24.33 2.93 -11.26
N LYS A 314 25.19 1.92 -11.44
CA LYS A 314 24.77 0.57 -11.89
C LYS A 314 23.99 -0.22 -10.83
N ASN A 315 24.04 0.21 -9.58
CA ASN A 315 23.38 -0.40 -8.44
C ASN A 315 22.01 0.25 -8.14
N TYR A 316 21.71 1.35 -8.82
CA TYR A 316 20.44 2.07 -8.70
C TYR A 316 19.33 1.32 -9.44
N VAL A 317 18.18 1.13 -8.80
CA VAL A 317 17.03 0.42 -9.36
C VAL A 317 15.82 1.36 -9.51
N TYR A 318 15.49 2.13 -8.46
CA TYR A 318 14.34 3.04 -8.46
C TYR A 318 14.58 4.25 -7.53
N GLY A 319 13.66 5.22 -7.55
CA GLY A 319 13.73 6.45 -6.77
C GLY A 319 13.62 6.22 -5.27
N PRO A 320 13.96 7.24 -4.45
CA PRO A 320 14.16 7.08 -3.01
C PRO A 320 12.85 6.95 -2.21
N CYS A 321 11.70 7.20 -2.80
CA CYS A 321 10.43 7.21 -2.07
C CYS A 321 9.26 6.78 -2.96
N HIS A 322 8.33 6.05 -2.36
CA HIS A 322 6.98 5.84 -2.92
C HIS A 322 5.93 6.20 -1.88
N GLY A 323 4.73 6.57 -2.35
CA GLY A 323 3.60 6.80 -1.46
C GLY A 323 3.28 5.56 -0.65
N THR A 324 2.79 5.75 0.56
CA THR A 324 2.33 4.67 1.43
C THR A 324 1.03 5.04 2.12
N GLY A 325 0.23 4.05 2.44
CA GLY A 325 -1.05 4.24 3.10
C GLY A 325 -1.78 2.92 3.28
N MET A 326 -2.92 2.75 2.59
CA MET A 326 -3.66 1.50 2.64
C MET A 326 -2.90 0.37 1.93
N ILE A 327 -2.26 0.64 0.80
CA ILE A 327 -1.27 -0.26 0.20
C ILE A 327 0.10 0.27 0.59
N GLU A 328 1.01 -0.64 0.87
CA GLU A 328 2.37 -0.28 1.28
C GLU A 328 3.07 0.51 0.18
N VAL A 329 2.89 0.13 -1.10
CA VAL A 329 3.31 0.88 -2.28
C VAL A 329 2.09 1.47 -2.96
N GLU A 330 1.87 2.77 -2.83
CA GLU A 330 0.78 3.47 -3.51
C GLU A 330 1.23 4.79 -4.15
N ALA A 331 0.40 5.35 -5.02
CA ALA A 331 0.65 6.68 -5.58
C ALA A 331 0.51 7.78 -4.49
N PRO A 332 1.26 8.91 -4.64
CA PRO A 332 2.18 9.19 -5.75
C PRO A 332 3.59 8.62 -5.51
N TRP A 333 4.29 8.29 -6.60
CA TRP A 333 5.71 8.02 -6.56
C TRP A 333 6.52 9.30 -6.60
N MET A 334 7.72 9.25 -6.00
CA MET A 334 8.69 10.35 -6.05
C MET A 334 9.83 9.97 -6.99
N GLU A 335 9.73 10.45 -8.23
CA GLU A 335 10.63 10.12 -9.33
C GLU A 335 11.20 11.38 -9.98
N THR A 336 12.21 11.24 -10.82
CA THR A 336 12.82 12.36 -11.57
C THR A 336 11.86 13.06 -12.53
N SER A 337 10.75 12.41 -12.88
CA SER A 337 9.65 12.89 -13.74
C SER A 337 8.43 13.41 -12.97
N SER A 338 8.45 13.38 -11.64
CA SER A 338 7.32 13.85 -10.83
C SER A 338 7.05 15.34 -11.05
N ASP A 339 5.78 15.71 -11.23
CA ASP A 339 5.32 17.05 -11.57
C ASP A 339 4.41 17.70 -10.50
N TYR A 340 4.47 17.19 -9.26
CA TYR A 340 3.67 17.68 -8.15
C TYR A 340 4.54 18.28 -7.03
N MET A 341 3.89 19.06 -6.16
CA MET A 341 4.53 19.63 -4.96
C MET A 341 4.24 18.75 -3.75
N LEU A 342 5.24 18.56 -2.89
CA LEU A 342 5.04 17.90 -1.61
C LEU A 342 4.15 18.76 -0.71
N LYS A 343 3.15 18.13 -0.10
CA LYS A 343 2.18 18.78 0.79
C LYS A 343 2.21 18.13 2.16
N GLU A 344 1.83 18.89 3.17
CA GLU A 344 1.70 18.41 4.52
C GLU A 344 0.74 17.20 4.59
N ASN A 345 1.08 16.21 5.43
CA ASN A 345 0.38 14.94 5.61
C ASN A 345 0.35 14.02 4.36
N MET A 346 1.14 14.30 3.33
CA MET A 346 1.52 13.24 2.38
C MET A 346 2.43 12.26 3.10
N THR A 347 2.18 10.95 2.93
CA THR A 347 2.98 9.89 3.53
C THR A 347 3.77 9.13 2.48
N PHE A 348 5.01 8.83 2.80
CA PHE A 348 5.93 8.10 1.94
C PHE A 348 6.70 7.04 2.74
N GLN A 349 7.02 5.93 2.09
CA GLN A 349 8.18 5.13 2.49
C GLN A 349 9.42 5.77 1.88
N VAL A 350 10.39 6.10 2.72
CA VAL A 350 11.76 6.37 2.27
C VAL A 350 12.40 5.00 2.10
N ASP A 351 12.40 4.51 0.87
CA ASP A 351 12.86 3.18 0.48
C ASP A 351 14.12 3.29 -0.37
N THR A 352 15.26 3.18 0.28
CA THR A 352 16.56 3.22 -0.37
C THR A 352 17.08 1.80 -0.60
N PHE A 353 17.02 1.36 -1.85
CA PHE A 353 17.49 0.04 -2.27
C PHE A 353 18.73 0.13 -3.16
N VAL A 354 19.73 -0.69 -2.84
CA VAL A 354 20.98 -0.84 -3.60
C VAL A 354 21.17 -2.30 -3.97
N SER A 355 21.23 -2.62 -5.27
CA SER A 355 21.47 -3.98 -5.77
C SER A 355 22.92 -4.16 -6.17
N GLY A 356 23.63 -5.01 -5.45
CA GLY A 356 25.00 -5.45 -5.79
C GLY A 356 25.01 -6.70 -6.69
N SER A 357 26.20 -7.21 -6.99
CA SER A 357 26.38 -8.39 -7.85
C SER A 357 25.98 -9.71 -7.17
N THR A 358 26.25 -9.84 -5.89
CA THR A 358 26.04 -11.06 -5.09
C THR A 358 25.02 -10.87 -3.97
N PHE A 359 24.82 -9.64 -3.51
CA PHE A 359 23.89 -9.25 -2.47
C PHE A 359 23.29 -7.87 -2.79
N GLY A 360 22.34 -7.42 -2.02
CA GLY A 360 21.76 -6.08 -2.02
C GLY A 360 21.38 -5.67 -0.60
N CYS A 361 20.93 -4.46 -0.42
CA CYS A 361 20.37 -4.01 0.86
C CYS A 361 19.28 -2.97 0.65
N ARG A 362 18.39 -2.85 1.64
CA ARG A 362 17.33 -1.88 1.70
C ARG A 362 17.29 -1.27 3.10
N TRP A 363 17.16 0.06 3.13
CA TRP A 363 16.78 0.80 4.32
C TRP A 363 15.44 1.47 4.05
N GLU A 364 14.45 1.16 4.86
CA GLU A 364 13.09 1.59 4.61
C GLU A 364 12.36 1.96 5.88
N LYS A 365 11.73 3.14 5.89
CA LYS A 365 10.81 3.59 6.94
C LYS A 365 9.76 4.55 6.41
N GLY A 366 8.62 4.62 7.09
CA GLY A 366 7.56 5.55 6.76
C GLY A 366 7.74 6.92 7.39
N ILE A 367 7.33 7.94 6.64
CA ILE A 367 7.31 9.33 7.08
C ILE A 367 6.01 10.02 6.65
N ALA A 368 5.62 11.09 7.36
CA ALA A 368 4.69 12.10 6.86
C ALA A 368 5.43 13.40 6.60
N ILE A 369 5.13 14.03 5.47
CA ILE A 369 5.63 15.37 5.14
C ILE A 369 5.04 16.38 6.11
N LYS A 370 5.87 17.28 6.66
CA LYS A 370 5.47 18.40 7.50
C LYS A 370 6.02 19.72 6.94
N GLU A 371 5.56 20.83 7.48
CA GLU A 371 5.95 22.18 7.02
C GLU A 371 7.46 22.36 6.94
N ASN A 372 8.19 21.97 7.98
CA ASN A 372 9.63 22.21 8.12
C ASN A 372 10.49 20.93 8.16
N GLY A 373 10.00 19.82 7.61
CA GLY A 373 10.68 18.55 7.61
C GLY A 373 9.71 17.38 7.47
N VAL A 374 9.94 16.31 8.23
CA VAL A 374 9.09 15.13 8.24
C VAL A 374 8.77 14.70 9.68
N GLU A 375 7.62 14.06 9.87
CA GLU A 375 7.35 13.21 11.01
C GLU A 375 7.83 11.80 10.64
N SER A 376 8.85 11.29 11.30
CA SER A 376 9.28 9.91 11.16
C SER A 376 8.40 9.03 12.06
N TYR A 377 7.85 7.94 11.53
CA TYR A 377 7.00 7.04 12.31
C TYR A 377 7.78 6.03 13.15
N THR A 378 9.07 5.91 12.89
CA THR A 378 10.01 5.08 13.64
C THR A 378 11.38 5.72 13.68
N ASP A 379 12.07 5.58 14.79
CA ASP A 379 13.50 5.89 14.95
C ASP A 379 14.36 4.62 15.03
N TYR A 380 13.75 3.48 14.69
CA TYR A 380 14.38 2.17 14.84
C TYR A 380 15.71 2.08 14.07
N LEU A 381 15.75 2.61 12.86
CA LEU A 381 16.95 2.57 12.00
C LEU A 381 18.07 3.45 12.56
N GLU A 382 17.76 4.64 13.06
CA GLU A 382 18.70 5.57 13.66
C GLU A 382 19.23 5.04 15.01
N LYS A 383 18.37 4.42 15.77
CA LYS A 383 18.67 3.91 17.10
C LYS A 383 19.56 2.66 17.08
N HIS A 384 19.35 1.78 16.12
CA HIS A 384 20.07 0.50 16.04
C HIS A 384 21.21 0.53 15.01
N GLY A 385 21.11 1.34 13.95
CA GLY A 385 22.13 1.39 12.89
C GLY A 385 22.39 0.04 12.25
N LEU A 386 23.67 -0.27 12.00
CA LEU A 386 24.09 -1.59 11.53
C LEU A 386 23.99 -2.61 12.68
N ILE A 387 23.14 -3.62 12.50
CA ILE A 387 22.96 -4.71 13.45
C ILE A 387 23.92 -5.84 13.07
N GLU A 388 24.82 -6.21 14.00
CA GLU A 388 25.75 -7.33 13.88
C GLU A 388 25.48 -8.34 15.00
N LEU A 389 25.17 -9.59 14.67
CA LEU A 389 24.81 -10.62 15.66
C LEU A 389 26.03 -11.40 16.18
N GLY A 390 27.16 -11.36 15.48
CA GLY A 390 28.45 -11.89 15.96
C GLY A 390 28.55 -13.44 15.94
N PHE A 391 27.82 -14.13 15.06
CA PHE A 391 27.91 -15.58 14.92
C PHE A 391 29.20 -16.07 14.26
#